data_08e72056cce3d724ee8c9c04bc2dd08a
#
_entry.id   08e72056cce3d724ee8c9c04bc2dd08a
#
_cell.length_a   1.000
_cell.length_b   1.000
_cell.length_c   1.000
_cell.angle_alpha   90.00
_cell.angle_beta   90.00
_cell.angle_gamma   90.00
#
_symmetry.space_group_name_H-M   'P 1'
#
loop_
_entity.id
_entity.type
_entity.pdbx_description
1 polymer ?
#
loop_
_entity_poly.entity_id
_entity_poly.type
_entity_poly.pdbx_seq_one_letter_code
_entity_poly.pdbx_strand_id
1 'polypeptide(L)' 'MNIEIVYIVYAHYSNYIFFKSELNEAMKFAKKENGALARIIRLEDGTKYICWYDFKCLCWSD' A
#
# COMPACT_ATOMS: atom_id res chain seq x y z
N MET A 1 5.73 21.24 0.00
CA MET A 1 5.22 20.26 0.94
C MET A 1 5.62 18.87 0.50
N ASN A 2 6.32 18.15 1.37
CA ASN A 2 6.81 16.81 1.04
C ASN A 2 5.88 15.76 1.64
N ILE A 3 5.27 14.98 0.76
CA ILE A 3 4.42 13.87 1.15
C ILE A 3 5.04 12.62 0.56
N GLU A 4 5.33 11.66 1.41
CA GLU A 4 5.84 10.36 0.99
C GLU A 4 4.71 9.36 0.91
N ILE A 5 4.66 8.62 -0.19
CA ILE A 5 3.67 7.56 -0.35
C ILE A 5 4.40 6.29 -0.75
N VAL A 6 4.18 5.23 0.01
CA VAL A 6 4.68 3.91 -0.35
C VAL A 6 3.55 2.91 -0.23
N TYR A 7 3.67 1.81 -0.95
CA TYR A 7 2.70 0.72 -0.88
C TYR A 7 3.39 -0.50 -0.30
N ILE A 8 2.68 -1.20 0.58
CA ILE A 8 3.23 -2.41 1.19
C ILE A 8 2.25 -3.55 0.93
N VAL A 9 2.78 -4.66 0.44
CA VAL A 9 2.00 -5.89 0.30
C VAL A 9 2.44 -6.84 1.41
N TYR A 10 1.48 -7.30 2.19
CA TYR A 10 1.73 -8.27 3.26
C TYR A 10 1.30 -9.64 2.74
N ALA A 11 2.28 -10.50 2.51
CA ALA A 11 2.04 -11.84 2.00
C ALA A 11 3.14 -12.77 2.47
N HIS A 12 2.79 -14.03 2.71
CA HIS A 12 3.77 -15.07 3.06
C HIS A 12 4.65 -14.71 4.25
N TYR A 13 4.04 -14.06 5.26
CA TYR A 13 4.74 -13.62 6.47
C TYR A 13 5.85 -12.61 6.18
N SER A 14 5.79 -11.94 5.04
CA SER A 14 6.77 -10.94 4.63
C SER A 14 6.09 -9.66 4.19
N ASN A 15 6.85 -8.57 4.24
CA ASN A 15 6.39 -7.27 3.78
C ASN A 15 7.15 -6.91 2.51
N TYR A 16 6.42 -6.59 1.47
CA TYR A 16 7.01 -6.20 0.19
C TYR A 16 6.69 -4.74 -0.07
N ILE A 17 7.73 -3.91 -0.21
CA ILE A 17 7.58 -2.46 -0.33
C ILE A 17 7.68 -2.05 -1.78
N PHE A 18 6.72 -1.24 -2.23
CA PHE A 18 6.67 -0.71 -3.58
C PHE A 18 6.67 0.81 -3.53
N PHE A 19 7.34 1.45 -4.49
CA PHE A 19 7.35 2.88 -4.58
C PHE A 19 6.02 3.41 -5.09
N LYS A 20 5.82 4.72 -4.94
CA LYS A 20 4.59 5.39 -5.37
C LYS A 20 4.24 5.10 -6.83
N SER A 21 5.23 5.06 -7.71
CA SER A 21 5.01 4.83 -9.13
C SER A 21 4.72 3.37 -9.48
N GLU A 22 4.81 2.47 -8.49
CA GLU A 22 4.66 1.03 -8.71
C GLU A 22 3.33 0.50 -8.20
N LEU A 23 2.31 1.35 -8.13
CA LEU A 23 1.00 0.94 -7.60
C LEU A 23 0.41 -0.24 -8.37
N ASN A 24 0.50 -0.21 -9.70
CA ASN A 24 -0.05 -1.29 -10.51
C ASN A 24 0.64 -2.61 -10.24
N GLU A 25 1.95 -2.58 -10.08
CA GLU A 25 2.73 -3.76 -9.75
C GLU A 25 2.38 -4.28 -8.36
N ALA A 26 2.20 -3.38 -7.40
CA ALA A 26 1.82 -3.76 -6.05
C ALA A 26 0.45 -4.43 -6.04
N MET A 27 -0.50 -3.89 -6.79
CA MET A 27 -1.85 -4.46 -6.89
C MET A 27 -1.82 -5.85 -7.50
N LYS A 28 -1.07 -6.02 -8.59
CA LYS A 28 -0.94 -7.31 -9.25
C LYS A 28 -0.30 -8.34 -8.33
N PHE A 29 0.74 -7.92 -7.64
CA PHE A 29 1.44 -8.81 -6.72
C PHE A 29 0.54 -9.23 -5.55
N ALA A 30 -0.17 -8.28 -4.96
CA ALA A 30 -1.08 -8.58 -3.85
C ALA A 30 -2.16 -9.54 -4.29
N LYS A 31 -2.71 -9.33 -5.48
CA LYS A 31 -3.76 -10.18 -6.01
C LYS A 31 -3.24 -11.58 -6.30
N LYS A 32 -2.08 -11.66 -6.92
CA LYS A 32 -1.44 -12.94 -7.27
C LYS A 32 -1.11 -13.77 -6.03
N GLU A 33 -0.58 -13.12 -5.00
CA GLU A 33 -0.13 -13.79 -3.78
C GLU A 33 -1.21 -13.86 -2.71
N ASN A 34 -2.41 -13.38 -3.02
CA ASN A 34 -3.52 -13.35 -2.07
C ASN A 34 -3.14 -12.60 -0.79
N GLY A 35 -2.40 -11.52 -0.96
CA GLY A 35 -1.93 -10.70 0.14
C GLY A 35 -2.78 -9.48 0.40
N ALA A 36 -2.47 -8.75 1.45
CA ALA A 36 -3.11 -7.49 1.78
C ALA A 36 -2.27 -6.33 1.24
N LEU A 37 -2.94 -5.31 0.71
CA LEU A 37 -2.27 -4.13 0.18
C LEU A 37 -2.58 -2.92 1.05
N ALA A 38 -1.53 -2.24 1.49
CA ALA A 38 -1.66 -1.03 2.28
C ALA A 38 -0.96 0.13 1.61
N ARG A 39 -1.49 1.32 1.82
CA ARG A 39 -0.85 2.56 1.39
C ARG A 39 -0.44 3.32 2.64
N ILE A 40 0.84 3.65 2.73
CA ILE A 40 1.38 4.42 3.83
C ILE A 40 1.63 5.84 3.32
N ILE A 41 1.01 6.81 3.97
CA ILE A 41 1.20 8.22 3.64
C ILE A 41 1.92 8.85 4.81
N ARG A 42 3.09 9.42 4.55
CA ARG A 42 3.87 10.11 5.58
C ARG A 42 3.95 11.59 5.25
N LEU A 43 3.56 12.40 6.21
CA LEU A 43 3.62 13.84 6.07
C LEU A 43 4.96 14.38 6.57
N GLU A 44 5.21 15.63 6.25
CA GLU A 44 6.43 16.33 6.60
C GLU A 44 6.72 16.35 8.11
N ASP A 45 5.67 16.44 8.90
CA ASP A 45 5.77 16.51 10.36
C ASP A 45 5.95 15.15 11.03
N GLY A 46 6.05 14.07 10.23
CA GLY A 46 6.20 12.73 10.74
C GLY A 46 4.89 11.97 10.93
N THR A 47 3.76 12.62 10.71
CA THR A 47 2.46 11.97 10.81
C THR A 47 2.33 10.91 9.73
N LYS A 48 1.82 9.74 10.10
CA LYS A 48 1.60 8.64 9.17
C LYS A 48 0.13 8.25 9.13
N TYR A 49 -0.35 7.96 7.94
CA TYR A 49 -1.69 7.42 7.73
C TYR A 49 -1.57 6.11 7.00
N ILE A 50 -2.37 5.12 7.41
CA ILE A 50 -2.41 3.81 6.77
C ILE A 50 -3.79 3.60 6.18
N CYS A 51 -3.83 3.29 4.89
CA CYS A 51 -5.08 2.97 4.19
C CYS A 51 -4.98 1.57 3.64
N TRP A 52 -6.03 0.79 3.76
CA TRP A 52 -6.06 -0.58 3.24
C TRP A 52 -6.89 -0.64 1.98
N TYR A 53 -6.44 -1.42 1.01
CA TYR A 53 -7.17 -1.58 -0.23
C TYR A 53 -8.12 -2.76 -0.15
N ASP A 54 -9.38 -2.53 -0.52
CA ASP A 54 -10.38 -3.59 -0.56
C ASP A 54 -10.58 -3.99 -2.02
N PHE A 55 -10.12 -5.20 -2.37
CA PHE A 55 -10.23 -5.70 -3.74
C PHE A 55 -11.66 -6.02 -4.15
N LYS A 56 -12.58 -6.14 -3.20
CA LYS A 56 -13.98 -6.41 -3.51
C LYS A 56 -14.69 -5.15 -4.00
N CYS A 57 -14.48 -4.04 -3.34
CA CYS A 57 -15.11 -2.79 -3.74
C CYS A 57 -14.18 -1.90 -4.56
N LEU A 58 -12.92 -2.31 -4.75
CA LEU A 58 -11.90 -1.57 -5.51
C LEU A 58 -11.72 -0.17 -4.95
N CYS A 59 -11.62 -0.08 -3.63
CA CYS A 59 -11.51 1.21 -2.95
C CYS A 59 -10.55 1.13 -1.77
N TRP A 60 -10.07 2.29 -1.36
CA TRP A 60 -9.21 2.43 -0.20
C TRP A 60 -10.05 2.81 1.02
N SER A 61 -9.68 2.28 2.17
CA SER A 61 -10.32 2.62 3.43
C SER A 61 -9.28 2.91 4.50
N ASP A 62 -9.63 3.77 5.40
CA ASP A 62 -8.74 4.13 6.52
C ASP A 62 -8.73 3.06 7.62
#